data_29dac575d7b14f444ce0dd52c949a876
#
_entry.id   29dac575d7b14f444ce0dd52c949a876
#
_cell.length_a   1.000
_cell.length_b   1.000
_cell.length_c   1.000
_cell.angle_alpha   90.00
_cell.angle_beta   90.00
_cell.angle_gamma   90.00
#
_symmetry.space_group_name_H-M   'P 1'
#
loop_
_entity.id
_entity.type
_entity.pdbx_description
1 polymer ?
#
loop_
_entity_poly.entity_id
_entity_poly.type
_entity_poly.pdbx_seq_one_letter_code
_entity_poly.pdbx_strand_id
1 'polypeptide(L)'
;RRRRQPVTFPILGTSVTDYATALGIEDWTGATGVNISGTCDLAPISEQEDMLTELFPDAKTVGILYCSAESNSKYQAELFEKELEADGIEYKEYTAADSNEIQSVTQSAAEECDVIYVPTDNTMAANTQIINNICLPAKVPVIAGEQGICSGCGVATLSISYYDIGYRAGEMAYEILAEGADITAMEIESAPEVTKMYNAQICEELALPFRMTMSHRDRIGWRSSQKWQNKNDGRKER
;
A
#
# COMPACT_ATOMS: atom_id res chain seq x y z
N ARG A 1 -24.78 9.86 -21.51
CA ARG A 1 -24.33 10.51 -20.25
C ARG A 1 -25.43 10.31 -19.23
N ARG A 2 -25.28 9.36 -18.26
CA ARG A 2 -26.16 9.30 -17.10
C ARG A 2 -25.85 10.52 -16.24
N ARG A 3 -26.85 11.42 -16.02
CA ARG A 3 -26.74 12.49 -15.03
C ARG A 3 -26.54 11.81 -13.67
N ARG A 4 -25.36 12.00 -13.04
CA ARG A 4 -25.15 11.62 -11.65
C ARG A 4 -26.18 12.40 -10.83
N GLN A 5 -26.98 11.74 -10.01
CA GLN A 5 -27.84 12.43 -9.06
C GLN A 5 -26.94 13.10 -8.02
N PRO A 6 -27.25 14.33 -7.60
CA PRO A 6 -26.48 14.98 -6.56
C PRO A 6 -26.56 14.17 -5.27
N VAL A 7 -25.42 13.92 -4.67
CA VAL A 7 -25.33 13.31 -3.34
C VAL A 7 -25.89 14.33 -2.34
N THR A 8 -26.97 13.99 -1.65
CA THR A 8 -27.70 14.89 -0.76
C THR A 8 -27.27 14.80 0.71
N PHE A 9 -26.40 13.85 1.06
CA PHE A 9 -25.83 13.66 2.40
C PHE A 9 -24.31 13.56 2.29
N PRO A 10 -23.57 13.91 3.35
CA PRO A 10 -22.10 13.80 3.35
C PRO A 10 -21.65 12.33 3.28
N ILE A 11 -20.63 12.09 2.48
CA ILE A 11 -19.95 10.80 2.37
C ILE A 11 -18.49 11.02 2.74
N LEU A 12 -18.02 10.31 3.75
CA LEU A 12 -16.59 10.22 4.06
C LEU A 12 -16.05 8.85 3.61
N GLY A 13 -15.09 8.88 2.67
CA GLY A 13 -14.28 7.74 2.34
C GLY A 13 -13.18 7.56 3.37
N THR A 14 -12.70 6.34 3.53
CA THR A 14 -11.46 6.07 4.26
C THR A 14 -10.63 5.10 3.47
N SER A 15 -9.32 5.31 3.43
CA SER A 15 -8.42 4.45 2.68
C SER A 15 -8.77 4.35 1.19
N VAL A 16 -9.00 5.51 0.56
CA VAL A 16 -9.20 5.61 -0.88
C VAL A 16 -7.93 6.19 -1.49
N THR A 17 -7.23 5.41 -2.30
CA THR A 17 -5.90 5.76 -2.82
C THR A 17 -5.93 6.95 -3.76
N ASP A 18 -6.94 7.04 -4.64
CA ASP A 18 -7.07 8.11 -5.63
C ASP A 18 -8.54 8.58 -5.78
N TYR A 19 -8.87 9.64 -5.08
CA TYR A 19 -10.19 10.27 -5.15
C TYR A 19 -10.45 10.93 -6.50
N ALA A 20 -9.42 11.48 -7.16
CA ALA A 20 -9.56 12.15 -8.43
C ALA A 20 -10.07 11.17 -9.50
N THR A 21 -9.40 10.05 -9.66
CA THR A 21 -9.81 8.99 -10.60
C THR A 21 -11.15 8.36 -10.19
N ALA A 22 -11.33 8.05 -8.90
CA ALA A 22 -12.56 7.41 -8.41
C ALA A 22 -13.81 8.25 -8.68
N LEU A 23 -13.69 9.58 -8.61
CA LEU A 23 -14.78 10.52 -8.82
C LEU A 23 -14.80 11.12 -10.24
N GLY A 24 -13.76 10.92 -11.04
CA GLY A 24 -13.57 11.49 -12.38
C GLY A 24 -13.41 13.02 -12.31
N ILE A 25 -12.56 13.50 -11.41
CA ILE A 25 -12.21 14.92 -11.24
C ILE A 25 -10.93 15.16 -12.03
N GLU A 26 -10.99 16.03 -13.05
CA GLU A 26 -9.85 16.37 -13.91
C GLU A 26 -8.95 17.45 -13.26
N ASP A 27 -9.57 18.48 -12.65
CA ASP A 27 -8.85 19.57 -12.00
C ASP A 27 -8.75 19.34 -10.49
N TRP A 28 -7.84 18.46 -10.07
CA TRP A 28 -7.66 18.11 -8.67
C TRP A 28 -7.02 19.26 -7.87
N THR A 29 -7.66 19.66 -6.77
CA THR A 29 -7.22 20.76 -5.90
C THR A 29 -6.96 20.34 -4.45
N GLY A 30 -7.04 19.05 -4.13
CA GLY A 30 -6.96 18.53 -2.75
C GLY A 30 -8.34 18.27 -2.14
N ALA A 31 -9.38 18.99 -2.58
CA ALA A 31 -10.76 18.76 -2.19
C ALA A 31 -11.59 18.26 -3.37
N THR A 32 -12.66 17.52 -3.09
CA THR A 32 -13.50 16.96 -4.16
C THR A 32 -14.48 17.98 -4.75
N GLY A 33 -14.77 19.05 -4.02
CA GLY A 33 -15.77 20.08 -4.41
C GLY A 33 -17.24 19.60 -4.39
N VAL A 34 -17.48 18.38 -3.90
CA VAL A 34 -18.82 17.78 -3.79
C VAL A 34 -19.03 17.22 -2.37
N ASN A 35 -20.23 16.70 -2.05
CA ASN A 35 -20.54 16.13 -0.73
C ASN A 35 -19.77 14.81 -0.42
N ILE A 36 -18.49 14.77 -0.76
CA ILE A 36 -17.58 13.64 -0.51
C ILE A 36 -16.24 14.21 -0.06
N SER A 37 -15.67 13.65 1.00
CA SER A 37 -14.29 13.88 1.43
C SER A 37 -13.76 12.62 2.12
N GLY A 38 -12.65 12.69 2.83
CA GLY A 38 -12.15 11.56 3.61
C GLY A 38 -10.64 11.46 3.66
N THR A 39 -10.16 10.24 3.88
CA THR A 39 -8.73 9.96 4.02
C THR A 39 -8.19 9.08 2.91
N CYS A 40 -6.94 9.35 2.53
CA CYS A 40 -6.20 8.68 1.47
C CYS A 40 -5.19 7.68 2.08
N ASP A 41 -5.02 6.53 1.42
CA ASP A 41 -4.03 5.52 1.79
C ASP A 41 -2.88 5.41 0.78
N LEU A 42 -2.70 6.40 -0.08
CA LEU A 42 -1.56 6.41 -0.99
C LEU A 42 -0.27 6.39 -0.17
N ALA A 43 0.49 5.33 -0.36
CA ALA A 43 1.80 5.16 0.26
C ALA A 43 2.82 6.14 -0.34
N PRO A 44 3.94 6.41 0.34
CA PRO A 44 5.03 7.25 -0.18
C PRO A 44 5.80 6.50 -1.27
N ILE A 45 5.30 6.55 -2.51
CA ILE A 45 5.78 5.74 -3.63
C ILE A 45 7.25 6.03 -3.95
N SER A 46 7.66 7.32 -3.97
CA SER A 46 9.05 7.71 -4.21
C SER A 46 9.99 7.14 -3.14
N GLU A 47 9.62 7.26 -1.86
CA GLU A 47 10.43 6.70 -0.77
C GLU A 47 10.42 5.17 -0.73
N GLN A 48 9.40 4.52 -1.27
CA GLN A 48 9.38 3.07 -1.45
C GLN A 48 10.34 2.63 -2.56
N GLU A 49 10.45 3.42 -3.63
CA GLU A 49 11.45 3.22 -4.68
C GLU A 49 12.87 3.45 -4.15
N ASP A 50 13.12 4.56 -3.46
CA ASP A 50 14.39 4.83 -2.77
C ASP A 50 14.79 3.66 -1.84
N MET A 51 13.83 3.11 -1.09
CA MET A 51 14.06 1.96 -0.23
C MET A 51 14.42 0.70 -1.04
N LEU A 52 13.77 0.45 -2.17
CA LEU A 52 14.08 -0.68 -3.05
C LEU A 52 15.52 -0.59 -3.54
N THR A 53 15.92 0.56 -4.06
CA THR A 53 17.26 0.80 -4.62
C THR A 53 18.35 0.78 -3.55
N GLU A 54 18.07 1.30 -2.34
CA GLU A 54 18.98 1.20 -1.18
C GLU A 54 19.21 -0.26 -0.78
N LEU A 55 18.14 -1.07 -0.75
CA LEU A 55 18.20 -2.46 -0.30
C LEU A 55 18.77 -3.41 -1.36
N PHE A 56 18.55 -3.12 -2.62
CA PHE A 56 18.93 -3.94 -3.77
C PHE A 56 19.67 -3.13 -4.84
N PRO A 57 20.85 -2.54 -4.52
CA PRO A 57 21.57 -1.64 -5.44
C PRO A 57 22.10 -2.32 -6.70
N ASP A 58 22.14 -3.64 -6.72
CA ASP A 58 22.59 -4.44 -7.87
C ASP A 58 21.41 -4.92 -8.76
N ALA A 59 20.16 -4.64 -8.35
CA ALA A 59 18.98 -5.00 -9.13
C ALA A 59 18.95 -4.24 -10.46
N LYS A 60 18.75 -4.96 -11.55
CA LYS A 60 18.69 -4.39 -12.91
C LYS A 60 17.28 -4.35 -13.44
N THR A 61 16.46 -5.33 -13.07
CA THR A 61 15.09 -5.46 -13.54
C THR A 61 14.14 -5.58 -12.36
N VAL A 62 13.22 -4.64 -12.26
CA VAL A 62 12.16 -4.62 -11.26
C VAL A 62 10.86 -5.14 -11.86
N GLY A 63 10.23 -6.14 -11.23
CA GLY A 63 8.89 -6.59 -11.60
C GLY A 63 7.84 -5.81 -10.81
N ILE A 64 6.84 -5.23 -11.47
CA ILE A 64 5.71 -4.57 -10.81
C ILE A 64 4.52 -5.52 -10.91
N LEU A 65 4.12 -6.13 -9.77
CA LEU A 65 3.09 -7.17 -9.72
C LEU A 65 1.81 -6.65 -9.08
N TYR A 66 0.71 -6.61 -9.83
CA TYR A 66 -0.57 -6.10 -9.33
C TYR A 66 -1.79 -6.68 -10.05
N CYS A 67 -3.00 -6.43 -9.50
CA CYS A 67 -4.27 -6.81 -10.11
C CYS A 67 -4.74 -5.73 -11.09
N SER A 68 -4.85 -6.07 -12.39
CA SER A 68 -5.28 -5.13 -13.44
C SER A 68 -6.73 -4.66 -13.30
N ALA A 69 -7.54 -5.34 -12.51
CA ALA A 69 -8.92 -4.95 -12.21
C ALA A 69 -9.01 -3.85 -11.13
N GLU A 70 -7.91 -3.57 -10.42
CA GLU A 70 -7.85 -2.56 -9.35
C GLU A 70 -7.21 -1.26 -9.86
N SER A 71 -8.01 -0.21 -10.03
CA SER A 71 -7.51 1.09 -10.51
C SER A 71 -6.54 1.77 -9.56
N ASN A 72 -6.69 1.56 -8.24
CA ASN A 72 -5.76 2.01 -7.21
C ASN A 72 -4.36 1.40 -7.39
N SER A 73 -4.28 0.11 -7.70
CA SER A 73 -3.02 -0.59 -7.91
C SER A 73 -2.31 -0.10 -9.17
N LYS A 74 -3.09 0.05 -10.25
CA LYS A 74 -2.57 0.61 -11.50
C LYS A 74 -2.03 2.03 -11.31
N TYR A 75 -2.74 2.89 -10.61
CA TYR A 75 -2.30 4.25 -10.32
C TYR A 75 -0.96 4.28 -9.57
N GLN A 76 -0.79 3.42 -8.56
CA GLN A 76 0.46 3.31 -7.81
C GLN A 76 1.58 2.74 -8.67
N ALA A 77 1.29 1.73 -9.53
CA ALA A 77 2.26 1.20 -10.48
C ALA A 77 2.78 2.29 -11.42
N GLU A 78 1.90 3.09 -12.03
CA GLU A 78 2.27 4.21 -12.91
C GLU A 78 3.11 5.30 -12.20
N LEU A 79 2.93 5.49 -10.89
CA LEU A 79 3.78 6.39 -10.12
C LEU A 79 5.16 5.76 -9.87
N PHE A 80 5.20 4.48 -9.50
CA PHE A 80 6.44 3.76 -9.22
C PHE A 80 7.32 3.61 -10.48
N GLU A 81 6.70 3.37 -11.64
CA GLU A 81 7.37 3.34 -12.94
C GLU A 81 8.11 4.64 -13.24
N LYS A 82 7.50 5.80 -12.96
CA LYS A 82 8.13 7.11 -13.18
C LYS A 82 9.38 7.31 -12.32
N GLU A 83 9.38 6.81 -11.10
CA GLU A 83 10.56 6.87 -10.22
C GLU A 83 11.66 5.95 -10.78
N LEU A 84 11.32 4.69 -11.15
CA LEU A 84 12.28 3.77 -11.79
C LEU A 84 12.86 4.33 -13.10
N GLU A 85 12.03 4.98 -13.93
CA GLU A 85 12.47 5.65 -15.16
C GLU A 85 13.44 6.80 -14.87
N ALA A 86 13.17 7.59 -13.83
CA ALA A 86 14.03 8.69 -13.42
C ALA A 86 15.42 8.21 -12.97
N ASP A 87 15.48 7.05 -12.32
CA ASP A 87 16.71 6.42 -11.86
C ASP A 87 17.37 5.50 -12.90
N GLY A 88 16.72 5.33 -14.06
CA GLY A 88 17.24 4.53 -15.18
C GLY A 88 17.23 3.01 -14.91
N ILE A 89 16.31 2.54 -14.09
CA ILE A 89 16.14 1.12 -13.75
C ILE A 89 15.15 0.48 -14.71
N GLU A 90 15.48 -0.68 -15.25
CA GLU A 90 14.56 -1.43 -16.10
C GLU A 90 13.43 -2.04 -15.27
N TYR A 91 12.20 -1.94 -15.76
CA TYR A 91 11.05 -2.58 -15.13
C TYR A 91 10.15 -3.31 -16.11
N LYS A 92 9.33 -4.20 -15.57
CA LYS A 92 8.29 -4.93 -16.31
C LYS A 92 7.03 -5.02 -15.47
N GLU A 93 5.88 -4.79 -16.10
CA GLU A 93 4.58 -5.02 -15.47
C GLU A 93 4.17 -6.51 -15.57
N TYR A 94 3.67 -7.02 -14.45
CA TYR A 94 3.09 -8.35 -14.31
C TYR A 94 1.70 -8.22 -13.71
N THR A 95 0.68 -8.36 -14.55
CA THR A 95 -0.70 -8.11 -14.13
C THR A 95 -1.52 -9.39 -14.11
N ALA A 96 -2.22 -9.63 -12.99
CA ALA A 96 -3.23 -10.66 -12.89
C ALA A 96 -4.63 -10.03 -13.03
N ALA A 97 -5.51 -10.61 -13.84
CA ALA A 97 -6.88 -10.12 -13.96
C ALA A 97 -7.72 -10.46 -12.72
N ASP A 98 -7.42 -11.57 -12.07
CA ASP A 98 -8.03 -12.02 -10.82
C ASP A 98 -7.08 -12.96 -10.05
N SER A 99 -7.56 -13.49 -8.92
CA SER A 99 -6.76 -14.37 -8.05
C SER A 99 -6.31 -15.68 -8.69
N ASN A 100 -6.97 -16.16 -9.78
CA ASN A 100 -6.59 -17.41 -10.43
C ASN A 100 -5.31 -17.28 -11.24
N GLU A 101 -4.98 -16.08 -11.69
CA GLU A 101 -3.79 -15.81 -12.50
C GLU A 101 -2.54 -15.49 -11.66
N ILE A 102 -2.69 -15.16 -10.37
CA ILE A 102 -1.58 -14.72 -9.50
C ILE A 102 -0.42 -15.70 -9.55
N GLN A 103 -0.69 -17.01 -9.48
CA GLN A 103 0.38 -18.01 -9.47
C GLN A 103 1.25 -17.94 -10.73
N SER A 104 0.63 -17.97 -11.91
CA SER A 104 1.36 -17.98 -13.19
C SER A 104 2.08 -16.66 -13.45
N VAL A 105 1.44 -15.54 -13.13
CA VAL A 105 2.01 -14.20 -13.33
C VAL A 105 3.19 -13.97 -12.38
N THR A 106 3.04 -14.36 -11.10
CA THR A 106 4.13 -14.28 -10.11
C THR A 106 5.32 -15.16 -10.52
N GLN A 107 5.04 -16.35 -11.09
CA GLN A 107 6.12 -17.23 -11.55
C GLN A 107 6.92 -16.59 -12.67
N SER A 108 6.24 -16.00 -13.66
CA SER A 108 6.92 -15.26 -14.75
C SER A 108 7.75 -14.09 -14.20
N ALA A 109 7.21 -13.32 -13.25
CA ALA A 109 7.94 -12.23 -12.61
C ALA A 109 9.20 -12.73 -11.88
N ALA A 110 9.09 -13.82 -11.13
CA ALA A 110 10.20 -14.40 -10.37
C ALA A 110 11.30 -15.05 -11.27
N GLU A 111 10.96 -15.42 -12.50
CA GLU A 111 11.94 -15.97 -13.47
C GLU A 111 12.71 -14.86 -14.21
N GLU A 112 12.15 -13.63 -14.28
CA GLU A 112 12.68 -12.57 -15.14
C GLU A 112 13.22 -11.35 -14.38
N CYS A 113 12.90 -11.20 -13.09
CA CYS A 113 13.20 -10.00 -12.33
C CYS A 113 14.12 -10.28 -11.13
N ASP A 114 14.94 -9.29 -10.78
CA ASP A 114 15.84 -9.35 -9.62
C ASP A 114 15.11 -9.04 -8.31
N VAL A 115 14.07 -8.19 -8.38
CA VAL A 115 13.21 -7.80 -7.27
C VAL A 115 11.80 -7.53 -7.78
N ILE A 116 10.79 -7.77 -6.95
CA ILE A 116 9.38 -7.52 -7.29
C ILE A 116 8.83 -6.45 -6.35
N TYR A 117 8.14 -5.45 -6.90
CA TYR A 117 7.32 -4.50 -6.17
C TYR A 117 5.85 -4.90 -6.26
N VAL A 118 5.15 -4.91 -5.13
CA VAL A 118 3.70 -5.15 -5.06
C VAL A 118 3.07 -3.93 -4.40
N PRO A 119 2.34 -3.07 -5.14
CA PRO A 119 1.67 -1.90 -4.57
C PRO A 119 0.58 -2.29 -3.57
N THR A 120 -0.05 -1.31 -2.94
CA THR A 120 -1.26 -1.55 -2.13
C THR A 120 -2.38 -2.07 -3.05
N ASP A 121 -2.66 -3.37 -2.93
CA ASP A 121 -3.54 -4.15 -3.81
C ASP A 121 -4.32 -5.17 -2.98
N ASN A 122 -5.67 -5.10 -3.01
CA ASN A 122 -6.51 -5.96 -2.19
C ASN A 122 -6.45 -7.42 -2.61
N THR A 123 -6.36 -7.66 -3.93
CA THR A 123 -6.28 -9.01 -4.48
C THR A 123 -4.95 -9.66 -4.14
N MET A 124 -3.82 -8.93 -4.26
CA MET A 124 -2.50 -9.43 -3.86
C MET A 124 -2.40 -9.62 -2.35
N ALA A 125 -2.92 -8.67 -1.54
CA ALA A 125 -2.95 -8.77 -0.08
C ALA A 125 -3.70 -10.02 0.41
N ALA A 126 -4.81 -10.37 -0.23
CA ALA A 126 -5.56 -11.59 0.07
C ALA A 126 -4.85 -12.89 -0.36
N ASN A 127 -3.81 -12.81 -1.21
CA ASN A 127 -3.13 -13.95 -1.82
C ASN A 127 -1.62 -13.98 -1.59
N THR A 128 -1.12 -13.29 -0.58
CA THR A 128 0.33 -13.18 -0.27
C THR A 128 1.03 -14.53 -0.13
N GLN A 129 0.31 -15.56 0.36
CA GLN A 129 0.88 -16.89 0.48
C GLN A 129 1.25 -17.52 -0.87
N ILE A 130 0.50 -17.24 -1.94
CA ILE A 130 0.82 -17.71 -3.30
C ILE A 130 2.10 -17.03 -3.76
N ILE A 131 2.21 -15.72 -3.58
CA ILE A 131 3.38 -14.92 -3.95
C ILE A 131 4.62 -15.44 -3.18
N ASN A 132 4.50 -15.60 -1.86
CA ASN A 132 5.59 -16.08 -1.02
C ASN A 132 6.09 -17.48 -1.42
N ASN A 133 5.17 -18.41 -1.72
CA ASN A 133 5.50 -19.77 -2.12
C ASN A 133 6.30 -19.85 -3.44
N ILE A 134 6.27 -18.79 -4.24
CA ILE A 134 7.00 -18.67 -5.51
C ILE A 134 8.29 -17.88 -5.32
N CYS A 135 8.19 -16.66 -4.79
CA CYS A 135 9.31 -15.73 -4.72
C CYS A 135 10.39 -16.18 -3.72
N LEU A 136 9.99 -16.75 -2.57
CA LEU A 136 10.95 -17.15 -1.55
C LEU A 136 11.87 -18.32 -2.01
N PRO A 137 11.36 -19.43 -2.59
CA PRO A 137 12.22 -20.47 -3.16
C PRO A 137 13.06 -19.98 -4.35
N ALA A 138 12.51 -19.08 -5.16
CA ALA A 138 13.22 -18.46 -6.28
C ALA A 138 14.33 -17.48 -5.83
N LYS A 139 14.36 -17.12 -4.54
CA LYS A 139 15.27 -16.11 -3.97
C LYS A 139 15.06 -14.70 -4.53
N VAL A 140 13.86 -14.39 -5.01
CA VAL A 140 13.49 -13.07 -5.49
C VAL A 140 12.82 -12.30 -4.36
N PRO A 141 13.41 -11.20 -3.86
CA PRO A 141 12.82 -10.40 -2.80
C PRO A 141 11.61 -9.63 -3.30
N VAL A 142 10.66 -9.39 -2.39
CA VAL A 142 9.45 -8.61 -2.66
C VAL A 142 9.46 -7.36 -1.79
N ILE A 143 9.40 -6.17 -2.39
CA ILE A 143 9.09 -4.90 -1.71
C ILE A 143 7.58 -4.70 -1.75
N ALA A 144 7.01 -4.41 -0.60
CA ALA A 144 5.57 -4.34 -0.43
C ALA A 144 5.08 -2.90 -0.25
N GLY A 145 3.97 -2.56 -0.88
CA GLY A 145 3.31 -1.26 -0.77
C GLY A 145 2.69 -0.99 0.60
N GLU A 146 2.40 -2.06 1.38
CA GLU A 146 1.80 -1.92 2.71
C GLU A 146 2.16 -3.09 3.64
N GLN A 147 1.82 -2.95 4.93
CA GLN A 147 2.20 -3.88 6.01
C GLN A 147 1.67 -5.31 5.82
N GLY A 148 0.43 -5.47 5.34
CA GLY A 148 -0.20 -6.79 5.20
C GLY A 148 0.51 -7.64 4.15
N ILE A 149 0.80 -7.05 2.99
CA ILE A 149 1.57 -7.67 1.92
C ILE A 149 2.99 -7.99 2.41
N CYS A 150 3.64 -7.03 3.10
CA CYS A 150 4.97 -7.24 3.67
C CYS A 150 4.99 -8.41 4.67
N SER A 151 3.98 -8.49 5.53
CA SER A 151 3.87 -9.57 6.50
C SER A 151 3.72 -10.95 5.85
N GLY A 152 3.05 -11.03 4.70
CA GLY A 152 2.75 -12.28 4.01
C GLY A 152 3.80 -12.74 3.03
N CYS A 153 4.47 -11.82 2.32
CA CYS A 153 5.44 -12.16 1.28
C CYS A 153 6.59 -11.15 1.08
N GLY A 154 6.52 -9.96 1.69
CA GLY A 154 7.50 -8.91 1.46
C GLY A 154 8.70 -8.97 2.39
N VAL A 155 9.83 -8.42 1.96
CA VAL A 155 11.03 -8.24 2.80
C VAL A 155 10.95 -6.93 3.59
N ALA A 156 10.45 -5.86 2.96
CA ALA A 156 10.32 -4.54 3.56
C ALA A 156 9.14 -3.75 2.97
N THR A 157 8.73 -2.70 3.69
CA THR A 157 7.74 -1.72 3.28
C THR A 157 7.94 -0.39 4.01
N LEU A 158 7.53 0.70 3.37
CA LEU A 158 7.18 1.95 4.02
C LEU A 158 5.65 2.02 4.07
N SER A 159 5.08 1.73 5.23
CA SER A 159 3.64 1.62 5.40
C SER A 159 3.06 2.80 6.16
N ILE A 160 1.86 3.19 5.78
CA ILE A 160 1.03 4.11 6.54
C ILE A 160 0.26 3.37 7.64
N SER A 161 -0.24 4.13 8.62
CA SER A 161 -1.10 3.58 9.67
C SER A 161 -2.57 3.63 9.26
N TYR A 162 -3.15 2.50 8.91
CA TYR A 162 -4.59 2.39 8.63
C TYR A 162 -5.47 2.75 9.83
N TYR A 163 -4.94 2.57 11.05
CA TYR A 163 -5.62 3.01 12.25
C TYR A 163 -5.73 4.54 12.28
N ASP A 164 -4.64 5.25 11.98
CA ASP A 164 -4.61 6.71 12.08
C ASP A 164 -5.48 7.37 11.00
N ILE A 165 -5.46 6.87 9.76
CA ILE A 165 -6.35 7.39 8.70
C ILE A 165 -7.83 7.09 9.00
N GLY A 166 -8.13 5.92 9.57
CA GLY A 166 -9.49 5.61 10.02
C GLY A 166 -9.93 6.48 11.20
N TYR A 167 -9.02 6.74 12.15
CA TYR A 167 -9.28 7.66 13.28
C TYR A 167 -9.53 9.08 12.78
N ARG A 168 -8.69 9.57 11.85
CA ARG A 168 -8.85 10.89 11.24
C ARG A 168 -10.17 11.02 10.47
N ALA A 169 -10.59 10.00 9.73
CA ALA A 169 -11.90 9.97 9.10
C ALA A 169 -13.05 10.12 10.11
N GLY A 170 -12.89 9.54 11.31
CA GLY A 170 -13.82 9.70 12.43
C GLY A 170 -13.85 11.13 12.97
N GLU A 171 -12.71 11.81 13.09
CA GLU A 171 -12.64 13.23 13.47
C GLU A 171 -13.29 14.12 12.42
N MET A 172 -13.03 13.89 11.12
CA MET A 172 -13.70 14.59 10.02
C MET A 172 -15.23 14.43 10.07
N ALA A 173 -15.71 13.23 10.43
CA ALA A 173 -17.14 13.01 10.64
C ALA A 173 -17.70 13.87 11.79
N TYR A 174 -16.95 13.99 12.88
CA TYR A 174 -17.35 14.85 14.00
C TYR A 174 -17.37 16.34 13.60
N GLU A 175 -16.36 16.80 12.89
CA GLU A 175 -16.29 18.18 12.37
C GLU A 175 -17.52 18.52 11.50
N ILE A 176 -17.94 17.59 10.63
CA ILE A 176 -19.14 17.79 9.77
C ILE A 176 -20.43 17.76 10.60
N LEU A 177 -20.60 16.75 11.46
CA LEU A 177 -21.89 16.48 12.10
C LEU A 177 -22.13 17.35 13.34
N ALA A 178 -21.08 17.66 14.10
CA ALA A 178 -21.19 18.40 15.36
C ALA A 178 -20.78 19.87 15.23
N GLU A 179 -19.81 20.18 14.37
CA GLU A 179 -19.27 21.53 14.22
C GLU A 179 -19.77 22.26 12.97
N GLY A 180 -20.41 21.52 12.04
CA GLY A 180 -21.02 22.09 10.84
C GLY A 180 -20.00 22.43 9.74
N ALA A 181 -18.85 21.72 9.71
CA ALA A 181 -17.85 21.90 8.68
C ALA A 181 -18.42 21.60 7.27
N ASP A 182 -18.03 22.40 6.28
CA ASP A 182 -18.43 22.21 4.89
C ASP A 182 -17.59 21.13 4.24
N ILE A 183 -18.15 19.95 4.07
CA ILE A 183 -17.48 18.81 3.44
C ILE A 183 -16.98 19.11 2.01
N THR A 184 -17.64 20.04 1.29
CA THR A 184 -17.25 20.35 -0.10
C THR A 184 -15.92 21.09 -0.20
N ALA A 185 -15.51 21.75 0.89
CA ALA A 185 -14.24 22.46 1.01
C ALA A 185 -13.21 21.68 1.83
N MET A 186 -13.58 20.52 2.39
CA MET A 186 -12.71 19.70 3.21
C MET A 186 -11.74 18.94 2.32
N GLU A 187 -10.44 19.16 2.53
CA GLU A 187 -9.38 18.46 1.78
C GLU A 187 -9.35 16.97 2.11
N ILE A 188 -8.86 16.17 1.18
CA ILE A 188 -8.53 14.78 1.42
C ILE A 188 -7.23 14.74 2.24
N GLU A 189 -7.24 13.99 3.33
CA GLU A 189 -6.09 13.90 4.23
C GLU A 189 -5.39 12.55 4.14
N SER A 190 -4.06 12.57 4.14
CA SER A 190 -3.21 11.37 4.17
C SER A 190 -2.75 11.06 5.60
N ALA A 191 -2.17 9.87 5.79
CA ALA A 191 -1.56 9.50 7.06
C ALA A 191 -0.45 10.49 7.44
N PRO A 192 -0.39 10.94 8.71
CA PRO A 192 0.61 11.92 9.16
C PRO A 192 2.02 11.34 9.23
N GLU A 193 2.14 10.04 9.37
CA GLU A 193 3.41 9.35 9.56
C GLU A 193 3.51 8.09 8.71
N VAL A 194 4.74 7.81 8.27
CA VAL A 194 5.12 6.58 7.56
C VAL A 194 6.01 5.75 8.46
N THR A 195 5.78 4.46 8.49
CA THR A 195 6.57 3.52 9.29
C THR A 195 7.35 2.58 8.38
N LYS A 196 8.69 2.60 8.52
CA LYS A 196 9.57 1.61 7.88
C LYS A 196 9.45 0.27 8.62
N MET A 197 9.12 -0.78 7.89
CA MET A 197 8.94 -2.12 8.44
C MET A 197 9.65 -3.17 7.59
N TYR A 198 10.05 -4.29 8.21
CA TYR A 198 10.62 -5.43 7.50
C TYR A 198 10.17 -6.77 8.09
N ASN A 199 10.09 -7.79 7.26
CA ASN A 199 9.77 -9.14 7.66
C ASN A 199 11.07 -9.90 7.98
N ALA A 200 11.37 -10.00 9.27
CA ALA A 200 12.62 -10.59 9.74
C ALA A 200 12.78 -12.08 9.33
N GLN A 201 11.68 -12.83 9.26
CA GLN A 201 11.72 -14.24 8.86
C GLN A 201 12.10 -14.38 7.39
N ILE A 202 11.41 -13.67 6.49
CA ILE A 202 11.70 -13.71 5.05
C ILE A 202 13.12 -13.20 4.76
N CYS A 203 13.54 -12.13 5.43
CA CYS A 203 14.91 -11.61 5.31
C CYS A 203 15.96 -12.64 5.73
N GLU A 204 15.73 -13.40 6.81
CA GLU A 204 16.63 -14.47 7.26
C GLU A 204 16.69 -15.62 6.25
N GLU A 205 15.55 -16.06 5.71
CA GLU A 205 15.47 -17.14 4.72
C GLU A 205 16.12 -16.76 3.37
N LEU A 206 16.07 -15.47 3.00
CA LEU A 206 16.77 -14.92 1.84
C LEU A 206 18.23 -14.58 2.11
N ALA A 207 18.71 -14.73 3.36
CA ALA A 207 20.05 -14.34 3.81
C ALA A 207 20.40 -12.86 3.57
N LEU A 208 19.42 -11.99 3.69
CA LEU A 208 19.59 -10.54 3.49
C LEU A 208 20.24 -9.89 4.71
N PRO A 209 21.22 -8.97 4.53
CA PRO A 209 22.01 -8.41 5.62
C PRO A 209 21.32 -7.31 6.44
N PHE A 210 20.00 -7.22 6.44
CA PHE A 210 19.22 -6.10 7.01
C PHE A 210 19.37 -5.86 8.53
N ARG A 211 20.21 -6.60 9.22
CA ARG A 211 20.40 -6.43 10.67
C ARG A 211 20.99 -5.08 11.09
N MET A 212 21.52 -4.27 10.17
CA MET A 212 22.37 -3.15 10.54
C MET A 212 21.78 -1.74 10.37
N THR A 213 20.72 -1.55 9.59
CA THR A 213 20.21 -0.20 9.27
C THR A 213 18.80 0.10 9.80
N MET A 214 18.07 -0.89 10.29
CA MET A 214 16.71 -0.70 10.80
C MET A 214 16.66 -0.78 12.32
N SER A 215 16.04 0.20 12.97
CA SER A 215 15.92 0.24 14.43
C SER A 215 15.04 -0.90 14.95
N HIS A 216 15.15 -1.22 16.25
CA HIS A 216 14.36 -2.29 16.88
C HIS A 216 12.83 -2.05 16.83
N ARG A 217 12.40 -0.80 16.53
CA ARG A 217 10.99 -0.42 16.32
C ARG A 217 10.45 -0.83 14.96
N ASP A 218 11.35 -0.99 13.97
CA ASP A 218 11.02 -1.22 12.57
C ASP A 218 10.79 -2.72 12.25
N ARG A 219 10.92 -3.60 13.27
CA ARG A 219 10.66 -5.02 13.11
C ARG A 219 9.17 -5.32 13.04
N ILE A 220 8.69 -5.75 11.89
CA ILE A 220 7.49 -6.58 11.84
C ILE A 220 7.89 -7.93 12.43
N GLY A 221 7.85 -8.01 13.78
CA GLY A 221 7.99 -9.29 14.44
C GLY A 221 6.67 -10.03 14.26
N TRP A 222 6.60 -11.02 13.42
CA TRP A 222 5.56 -12.03 13.49
C TRP A 222 5.73 -12.81 14.79
N ARG A 223 5.31 -12.23 15.88
CA ARG A 223 4.88 -12.97 17.05
C ARG A 223 3.37 -12.94 17.00
N SER A 224 2.80 -14.09 16.51
CA SER A 224 1.40 -14.50 16.65
C SER A 224 0.40 -13.42 17.04
N SER A 225 -0.70 -13.36 16.38
CA SER A 225 -1.95 -12.62 16.63
C SER A 225 -2.40 -12.43 18.10
N GLN A 226 -1.75 -13.03 19.08
CA GLN A 226 -2.04 -12.90 20.51
C GLN A 226 -1.68 -11.54 21.13
N LYS A 227 -0.69 -10.79 20.62
CA LYS A 227 -0.38 -9.46 21.19
C LYS A 227 -1.33 -8.36 20.76
N TRP A 228 -2.00 -8.51 19.63
CA TRP A 228 -3.04 -7.59 19.19
C TRP A 228 -4.36 -7.77 19.96
N GLN A 229 -4.72 -8.99 20.32
CA GLN A 229 -5.90 -9.25 21.15
C GLN A 229 -5.75 -8.68 22.56
N ASN A 230 -4.58 -8.79 23.19
CA ASN A 230 -4.35 -8.29 24.55
C ASN A 230 -4.31 -6.75 24.67
N LYS A 231 -4.07 -6.00 23.59
CA LYS A 231 -4.10 -4.53 23.62
C LYS A 231 -5.54 -3.98 23.55
N ASN A 232 -6.45 -4.72 22.93
CA ASN A 232 -7.87 -4.36 22.85
C ASN A 232 -8.68 -4.79 24.07
N ASP A 233 -8.29 -5.86 24.76
CA ASP A 233 -8.95 -6.28 26.00
C ASP A 233 -8.67 -5.37 27.20
N GLY A 234 -7.53 -4.68 27.23
CA GLY A 234 -7.17 -3.74 28.30
C GLY A 234 -7.91 -2.40 28.28
N ARG A 235 -8.75 -2.11 27.29
CA ARG A 235 -9.54 -0.86 27.19
C ARG A 235 -11.02 -1.01 27.58
N LYS A 236 -11.45 -2.18 28.00
CA LYS A 236 -12.84 -2.41 28.42
C LYS A 236 -13.06 -2.27 29.94
N GLU A 237 -12.02 -1.94 30.71
CA GLU A 237 -12.13 -1.78 32.17
C GLU A 237 -11.72 -0.38 32.67
N ARG A 238 -12.25 0.70 32.00
CA ARG A 238 -12.30 2.03 32.66
C ARG A 238 -13.48 2.84 32.15
#